data_64e25c829e5ce5cf65f5466443dd42c0
#
_entry.id   64e25c829e5ce5cf65f5466443dd42c0
#
_cell.length_a   1.000
_cell.length_b   1.000
_cell.length_c   1.000
_cell.angle_alpha   90.00
_cell.angle_beta   90.00
_cell.angle_gamma   90.00
#
_symmetry.space_group_name_H-M   'P 1'
#
loop_
_entity.id
_entity.type
_entity.pdbx_description
1 polymer ?
#
loop_
_entity_poly.entity_id
_entity_poly.type
_entity_poly.pdbx_seq_one_letter_code
_entity_poly.pdbx_strand_id
1 'polypeptide(L)'
;MDIGVCVASHIKDIDYVVRAEELGYSHAWMADSQMLWSDCYATLALVADKTSRINIGTGVAVSGTRPAPVNAAGIATINALAPGRTFFGVGSGNTARRVMGLPPQRIAEFEQYLQTLVPLLAGNEAELRYDEKSIPIKHIMPDKGFVNLSDPIPLYVSGFGPKSLGLAGKYGDGAVLGITDPQAITGARPVSYTHLTLPTKA
;
A
#
# COMPACT_ATOMS: atom_id res chain seq x y z
N MET A 1 3.76 -17.79 11.69
CA MET A 1 2.76 -16.70 11.70
C MET A 1 3.54 -15.40 11.82
N ASP A 2 3.33 -14.50 10.89
CA ASP A 2 3.98 -13.19 10.92
C ASP A 2 3.21 -12.27 11.87
N ILE A 3 3.96 -11.54 12.70
CA ILE A 3 3.40 -10.57 13.65
C ILE A 3 3.97 -9.21 13.30
N GLY A 4 3.10 -8.23 13.07
CA GLY A 4 3.47 -6.88 12.73
C GLY A 4 3.01 -5.85 13.74
N VAL A 5 3.57 -4.65 13.66
CA VAL A 5 3.11 -3.46 14.38
C VAL A 5 2.49 -2.47 13.40
N CYS A 6 1.42 -1.80 13.80
CA CYS A 6 0.87 -0.67 13.06
C CYS A 6 1.04 0.58 13.91
N VAL A 7 1.75 1.56 13.39
CA VAL A 7 2.13 2.75 14.16
C VAL A 7 1.75 4.04 13.42
N ALA A 8 1.46 5.08 14.18
CA ALA A 8 1.30 6.42 13.64
C ALA A 8 2.64 6.90 13.07
N SER A 9 2.62 7.55 11.90
CA SER A 9 3.83 8.14 11.32
C SER A 9 4.26 9.34 12.15
N HIS A 10 5.36 9.19 12.89
CA HIS A 10 5.96 10.24 13.71
C HIS A 10 7.45 10.39 13.37
N ILE A 11 7.79 11.47 12.67
CA ILE A 11 9.11 11.67 12.05
C ILE A 11 10.28 11.69 13.05
N LYS A 12 10.02 12.07 14.31
CA LYS A 12 11.05 12.14 15.36
C LYS A 12 11.08 10.91 16.25
N ASP A 13 10.19 9.94 16.04
CA ASP A 13 10.01 8.79 16.92
C ASP A 13 9.83 7.51 16.10
N ILE A 14 10.87 7.17 15.35
CA ILE A 14 10.93 5.92 14.58
C ILE A 14 11.46 4.76 15.42
N ASP A 15 11.91 5.01 16.65
CA ASP A 15 12.53 4.03 17.54
C ASP A 15 11.56 2.89 17.89
N TYR A 16 10.24 3.13 17.82
CA TYR A 16 9.23 2.07 17.93
C TYR A 16 9.43 0.96 16.89
N VAL A 17 9.76 1.31 15.65
CA VAL A 17 9.97 0.32 14.59
C VAL A 17 11.32 -0.38 14.77
N VAL A 18 12.36 0.36 15.14
CA VAL A 18 13.66 -0.22 15.50
C VAL A 18 13.50 -1.23 16.63
N ARG A 19 12.76 -0.84 17.68
CA ARG A 19 12.49 -1.74 18.80
C ARG A 19 11.63 -2.95 18.41
N ALA A 20 10.66 -2.78 17.50
CA ALA A 20 9.89 -3.89 16.98
C ALA A 20 10.78 -4.90 16.22
N GLU A 21 11.73 -4.41 15.41
CA GLU A 21 12.71 -5.27 14.75
C GLU A 21 13.58 -6.05 15.74
N GLU A 22 14.06 -5.41 16.80
CA GLU A 22 14.83 -6.06 17.86
C GLU A 22 14.04 -7.17 18.56
N LEU A 23 12.75 -6.95 18.78
CA LEU A 23 11.83 -7.91 19.38
C LEU A 23 11.37 -9.02 18.43
N GLY A 24 11.79 -9.01 17.15
CA GLY A 24 11.51 -10.05 16.18
C GLY A 24 10.15 -9.89 15.48
N TYR A 25 9.55 -8.71 15.48
CA TYR A 25 8.39 -8.45 14.63
C TYR A 25 8.77 -8.51 13.16
N SER A 26 7.89 -9.09 12.35
CA SER A 26 8.13 -9.32 10.93
C SER A 26 7.74 -8.14 10.03
N HIS A 27 6.78 -7.30 10.46
CA HIS A 27 6.23 -6.21 9.66
C HIS A 27 5.99 -4.95 10.50
N ALA A 28 6.23 -3.78 9.89
CA ALA A 28 5.85 -2.48 10.41
C ALA A 28 4.99 -1.73 9.39
N TRP A 29 3.78 -1.38 9.80
CA TRP A 29 2.78 -0.69 8.99
C TRP A 29 2.70 0.77 9.44
N MET A 30 3.09 1.71 8.55
CA MET A 30 3.09 3.14 8.84
C MET A 30 1.79 3.78 8.36
N ALA A 31 1.05 4.38 9.29
CA ALA A 31 -0.23 5.01 8.96
C ALA A 31 -0.05 6.28 8.10
N ASP A 32 -0.90 6.45 7.09
CA ASP A 32 -0.89 7.61 6.20
C ASP A 32 -2.20 8.43 6.34
N SER A 33 -2.14 9.46 7.17
CA SER A 33 -3.23 10.45 7.28
C SER A 33 -2.60 11.83 7.36
N GLN A 34 -2.51 12.48 6.21
CA GLN A 34 -2.00 13.85 6.13
C GLN A 34 -2.84 14.80 7.00
N MET A 35 -2.22 15.86 7.49
CA MET A 35 -2.78 16.83 8.46
C MET A 35 -3.08 16.25 9.84
N LEU A 36 -2.85 14.94 10.07
CA LEU A 36 -2.99 14.28 11.36
C LEU A 36 -1.64 13.81 11.89
N TRP A 37 -0.84 13.16 11.03
CA TRP A 37 0.47 12.63 11.35
C TRP A 37 1.57 13.18 10.42
N SER A 38 2.82 12.86 10.70
CA SER A 38 3.94 13.16 9.80
C SER A 38 3.73 12.48 8.44
N ASP A 39 4.40 12.99 7.39
CA ASP A 39 4.36 12.35 6.08
C ASP A 39 4.87 10.89 6.18
N CYS A 40 4.06 9.99 5.66
CA CYS A 40 4.29 8.56 5.77
C CYS A 40 5.57 8.12 5.04
N TYR A 41 5.82 8.63 3.83
CA TYR A 41 6.99 8.25 3.04
C TYR A 41 8.29 8.81 3.61
N ALA A 42 8.27 10.05 4.12
CA ALA A 42 9.42 10.61 4.82
C ALA A 42 9.76 9.79 6.08
N THR A 43 8.74 9.36 6.82
CA THR A 43 8.93 8.50 7.99
C THR A 43 9.43 7.10 7.59
N LEU A 44 8.87 6.49 6.53
CA LEU A 44 9.32 5.21 5.98
C LEU A 44 10.79 5.25 5.52
N ALA A 45 11.25 6.37 4.93
CA ALA A 45 12.64 6.52 4.53
C ALA A 45 13.60 6.44 5.72
N LEU A 46 13.27 7.11 6.83
CA LEU A 46 14.06 7.03 8.08
C LEU A 46 14.02 5.62 8.69
N VAL A 47 12.86 4.97 8.66
CA VAL A 47 12.72 3.57 9.13
C VAL A 47 13.57 2.64 8.27
N ALA A 48 13.55 2.81 6.93
CA ALA A 48 14.36 2.02 6.01
C ALA A 48 15.86 2.14 6.32
N ASP A 49 16.33 3.36 6.63
CA ASP A 49 17.72 3.65 6.99
C ASP A 49 18.15 3.00 8.32
N LYS A 50 17.23 2.91 9.29
CA LYS A 50 17.52 2.44 10.66
C LYS A 50 17.21 0.98 10.92
N THR A 51 16.62 0.27 9.96
CA THR A 51 16.26 -1.15 10.07
C THR A 51 16.87 -1.98 8.95
N SER A 52 17.02 -3.28 9.17
CA SER A 52 17.70 -4.16 8.22
C SER A 52 16.95 -5.46 7.87
N ARG A 53 15.94 -5.84 8.65
CA ARG A 53 15.22 -7.12 8.53
C ARG A 53 13.72 -6.98 8.44
N ILE A 54 13.12 -6.09 9.25
CA ILE A 54 11.67 -5.91 9.32
C ILE A 54 11.12 -5.44 7.97
N ASN A 55 10.03 -6.04 7.52
CA ASN A 55 9.31 -5.55 6.35
C ASN A 55 8.57 -4.27 6.71
N ILE A 56 8.65 -3.28 5.84
CA ILE A 56 8.11 -1.94 6.09
C ILE A 56 7.17 -1.51 4.97
N GLY A 57 6.11 -0.83 5.32
CA GLY A 57 5.17 -0.35 4.31
C GLY A 57 4.06 0.54 4.87
N THR A 58 3.17 0.95 4.00
CA THR A 58 2.06 1.84 4.37
C THR A 58 0.91 1.07 4.99
N GLY A 59 0.32 1.58 6.05
CA GLY A 59 -0.80 0.96 6.75
C GLY A 59 -1.98 1.87 7.05
N VAL A 60 -2.66 2.37 6.03
CA VAL A 60 -2.54 2.20 4.59
C VAL A 60 -2.39 3.56 3.90
N ALA A 61 -1.70 3.59 2.75
CA ALA A 61 -1.69 4.77 1.90
C ALA A 61 -3.09 5.10 1.38
N VAL A 62 -3.34 6.37 1.12
CA VAL A 62 -4.68 6.85 0.76
C VAL A 62 -4.76 7.15 -0.73
N SER A 63 -5.52 6.33 -1.47
CA SER A 63 -5.73 6.49 -2.91
C SER A 63 -6.45 7.79 -3.29
N GLY A 64 -7.26 8.32 -2.37
CA GLY A 64 -8.01 9.55 -2.61
C GLY A 64 -7.26 10.85 -2.34
N THR A 65 -5.99 10.79 -1.92
CA THR A 65 -5.19 11.98 -1.60
C THR A 65 -3.87 12.06 -2.37
N ARG A 66 -3.38 10.92 -2.86
CA ARG A 66 -2.21 10.87 -3.76
C ARG A 66 -2.56 10.09 -5.03
N PRO A 67 -2.35 10.63 -6.23
CA PRO A 67 -2.52 9.89 -7.48
C PRO A 67 -1.70 8.59 -7.51
N ALA A 68 -2.17 7.58 -8.25
CA ALA A 68 -1.51 6.28 -8.35
C ALA A 68 -0.03 6.36 -8.77
N PRO A 69 0.37 7.16 -9.77
CA PRO A 69 1.78 7.27 -10.14
C PRO A 69 2.64 7.90 -9.04
N VAL A 70 2.09 8.81 -8.23
CA VAL A 70 2.81 9.43 -7.10
C VAL A 70 3.06 8.40 -6.00
N ASN A 71 2.05 7.59 -5.68
CA ASN A 71 2.21 6.51 -4.70
C ASN A 71 3.15 5.40 -5.22
N ALA A 72 3.05 5.01 -6.50
CA ALA A 72 3.94 4.02 -7.09
C ALA A 72 5.41 4.47 -7.04
N ALA A 73 5.70 5.72 -7.44
CA ALA A 73 7.04 6.28 -7.37
C ALA A 73 7.55 6.39 -5.92
N GLY A 74 6.66 6.81 -4.99
CA GLY A 74 7.01 6.94 -3.58
C GLY A 74 7.42 5.61 -2.95
N ILE A 75 6.61 4.58 -3.11
CA ILE A 75 6.92 3.27 -2.51
C ILE A 75 8.10 2.58 -3.20
N ALA A 76 8.27 2.75 -4.51
CA ALA A 76 9.42 2.25 -5.24
C ALA A 76 10.74 2.96 -4.82
N THR A 77 10.65 4.23 -4.38
CA THR A 77 11.79 4.94 -3.75
C THR A 77 12.13 4.33 -2.39
N ILE A 78 11.13 4.01 -1.57
CA ILE A 78 11.38 3.30 -0.30
C ILE A 78 11.97 1.91 -0.57
N ASN A 79 11.52 1.21 -1.61
CA ASN A 79 12.08 -0.08 -2.01
C ASN A 79 13.55 0.02 -2.49
N ALA A 80 14.00 1.17 -2.96
CA ALA A 80 15.42 1.41 -3.26
C ALA A 80 16.26 1.53 -1.97
N LEU A 81 15.69 2.01 -0.87
CA LEU A 81 16.34 2.08 0.44
C LEU A 81 16.28 0.74 1.21
N ALA A 82 15.21 -0.01 1.02
CA ALA A 82 14.96 -1.29 1.71
C ALA A 82 14.59 -2.40 0.69
N PRO A 83 15.53 -2.84 -0.17
CA PRO A 83 15.26 -3.81 -1.23
C PRO A 83 14.68 -5.11 -0.69
N GLY A 84 13.58 -5.57 -1.29
CA GLY A 84 12.91 -6.82 -0.92
C GLY A 84 12.22 -6.83 0.45
N ARG A 85 12.21 -5.70 1.17
CA ARG A 85 11.57 -5.55 2.49
C ARG A 85 10.40 -4.56 2.48
N THR A 86 10.01 -4.10 1.29
CA THR A 86 8.96 -3.09 1.16
C THR A 86 7.67 -3.72 0.68
N PHE A 87 6.56 -3.34 1.29
CA PHE A 87 5.21 -3.67 0.84
C PHE A 87 4.34 -2.41 0.74
N PHE A 88 3.24 -2.50 0.00
CA PHE A 88 2.34 -1.37 -0.18
C PHE A 88 0.92 -1.69 0.26
N GLY A 89 0.52 -1.17 1.40
CA GLY A 89 -0.87 -1.18 1.84
C GLY A 89 -1.62 0.04 1.33
N VAL A 90 -2.78 -0.14 0.69
CA VAL A 90 -3.57 0.96 0.15
C VAL A 90 -5.05 0.83 0.46
N GLY A 91 -5.71 1.95 0.68
CA GLY A 91 -7.14 2.01 0.93
C GLY A 91 -7.77 3.32 0.44
N SER A 92 -9.09 3.41 0.53
CA SER A 92 -9.84 4.60 0.15
C SER A 92 -9.65 5.80 1.10
N GLY A 93 -9.12 5.57 2.32
CA GLY A 93 -8.67 6.61 3.24
C GLY A 93 -9.78 7.41 3.90
N ASN A 94 -10.69 6.76 4.57
CA ASN A 94 -11.82 7.42 5.20
C ASN A 94 -11.41 8.56 6.15
N THR A 95 -10.48 8.33 7.09
CA THR A 95 -10.02 9.34 8.06
C THR A 95 -9.32 10.50 7.37
N ALA A 96 -8.34 10.23 6.51
CA ALA A 96 -7.57 11.24 5.81
C ALA A 96 -8.44 12.14 4.93
N ARG A 97 -9.41 11.57 4.22
CA ARG A 97 -10.36 12.34 3.40
C ARG A 97 -11.27 13.21 4.26
N ARG A 98 -11.76 12.67 5.39
CA ARG A 98 -12.61 13.42 6.32
C ARG A 98 -11.89 14.63 6.92
N VAL A 99 -10.64 14.49 7.31
CA VAL A 99 -9.82 15.61 7.83
C VAL A 99 -9.66 16.71 6.78
N MET A 100 -9.61 16.37 5.50
CA MET A 100 -9.57 17.31 4.39
C MET A 100 -10.95 17.87 3.98
N GLY A 101 -12.04 17.50 4.66
CA GLY A 101 -13.40 17.88 4.28
C GLY A 101 -13.91 17.20 3.00
N LEU A 102 -13.25 16.13 2.55
CA LEU A 102 -13.62 15.42 1.33
C LEU A 102 -14.63 14.28 1.63
N PRO A 103 -15.57 14.02 0.69
CA PRO A 103 -16.48 12.90 0.83
C PRO A 103 -15.73 11.55 0.75
N PRO A 104 -16.32 10.45 1.24
CA PRO A 104 -15.77 9.11 1.02
C PRO A 104 -15.49 8.84 -0.45
N GLN A 105 -14.39 8.17 -0.75
CA GLN A 105 -14.06 7.79 -2.11
C GLN A 105 -15.03 6.74 -2.64
N ARG A 106 -15.50 6.92 -3.87
CA ARG A 106 -16.36 5.94 -4.54
C ARG A 106 -15.55 4.68 -4.90
N ILE A 107 -16.20 3.52 -4.81
CA ILE A 107 -15.54 2.24 -5.10
C ILE A 107 -14.99 2.16 -6.53
N ALA A 108 -15.70 2.75 -7.49
CA ALA A 108 -15.25 2.80 -8.87
C ALA A 108 -13.97 3.66 -9.06
N GLU A 109 -13.84 4.75 -8.32
CA GLU A 109 -12.62 5.58 -8.32
C GLU A 109 -11.45 4.82 -7.70
N PHE A 110 -11.73 4.05 -6.65
CA PHE A 110 -10.70 3.19 -6.04
C PHE A 110 -10.28 2.06 -6.96
N GLU A 111 -11.22 1.43 -7.68
CA GLU A 111 -10.89 0.43 -8.69
C GLU A 111 -10.04 1.02 -9.82
N GLN A 112 -10.41 2.18 -10.34
CA GLN A 112 -9.63 2.87 -11.37
C GLN A 112 -8.21 3.19 -10.89
N TYR A 113 -8.07 3.62 -9.63
CA TYR A 113 -6.77 3.83 -9.02
C TYR A 113 -5.92 2.56 -9.01
N LEU A 114 -6.49 1.41 -8.62
CA LEU A 114 -5.80 0.13 -8.61
C LEU A 114 -5.41 -0.34 -10.02
N GLN A 115 -6.25 -0.12 -11.01
CA GLN A 115 -5.95 -0.42 -12.43
C GLN A 115 -4.70 0.32 -12.93
N THR A 116 -4.51 1.56 -12.50
CA THR A 116 -3.31 2.34 -12.83
C THR A 116 -2.12 1.93 -11.96
N LEU A 117 -2.34 1.68 -10.68
CA LEU A 117 -1.28 1.39 -9.70
C LEU A 117 -0.55 0.08 -9.97
N VAL A 118 -1.30 -1.01 -10.17
CA VAL A 118 -0.74 -2.37 -10.26
C VAL A 118 0.32 -2.51 -11.37
N PRO A 119 0.08 -2.06 -12.62
CA PRO A 119 1.11 -2.11 -13.64
C PRO A 119 2.35 -1.27 -13.28
N LEU A 120 2.17 -0.09 -12.67
CA LEU A 120 3.28 0.77 -12.28
C LEU A 120 4.16 0.15 -11.19
N LEU A 121 3.58 -0.57 -10.22
CA LEU A 121 4.35 -1.30 -9.21
C LEU A 121 5.15 -2.47 -9.82
N ALA A 122 4.65 -3.04 -10.92
CA ALA A 122 5.36 -4.07 -11.67
C ALA A 122 6.37 -3.50 -12.70
N GLY A 123 6.58 -2.19 -12.73
CA GLY A 123 7.47 -1.53 -13.69
C GLY A 123 6.93 -1.42 -15.11
N ASN A 124 5.66 -1.73 -15.32
CA ASN A 124 5.00 -1.72 -16.62
C ASN A 124 4.35 -0.36 -16.93
N GLU A 125 3.96 -0.20 -18.20
CA GLU A 125 3.11 0.92 -18.63
C GLU A 125 1.69 0.76 -18.09
N ALA A 126 1.07 1.87 -17.71
CA ALA A 126 -0.30 1.94 -17.19
C ALA A 126 -1.09 3.05 -17.88
N GLU A 127 -2.40 2.93 -17.86
CA GLU A 127 -3.31 3.98 -18.30
C GLU A 127 -3.72 4.87 -17.12
N LEU A 128 -3.45 6.17 -17.24
CA LEU A 128 -3.93 7.19 -16.31
C LEU A 128 -5.15 7.90 -16.90
N ARG A 129 -6.26 7.84 -16.22
CA ARG A 129 -7.43 8.65 -16.57
C ARG A 129 -7.28 10.06 -15.99
N TYR A 130 -7.30 11.02 -16.91
CA TYR A 130 -7.28 12.44 -16.57
C TYR A 130 -8.36 13.15 -17.41
N ASP A 131 -9.35 13.71 -16.72
CA ASP A 131 -10.60 14.16 -17.32
C ASP A 131 -11.25 13.01 -18.10
N GLU A 132 -11.60 13.23 -19.37
CA GLU A 132 -12.20 12.21 -20.25
C GLU A 132 -11.15 11.44 -21.09
N LYS A 133 -9.84 11.68 -20.85
CA LYS A 133 -8.74 11.08 -21.61
C LYS A 133 -8.09 9.94 -20.85
N SER A 134 -7.65 8.93 -21.58
CA SER A 134 -6.73 7.92 -21.11
C SER A 134 -5.34 8.23 -21.64
N ILE A 135 -4.35 8.33 -20.75
CA ILE A 135 -2.99 8.73 -21.06
C ILE A 135 -2.05 7.60 -20.63
N PRO A 136 -1.27 7.01 -21.56
CA PRO A 136 -0.27 6.02 -21.19
C PRO A 136 0.86 6.67 -20.38
N ILE A 137 1.19 6.05 -19.25
CA ILE A 137 2.25 6.52 -18.35
C ILE A 137 3.14 5.36 -17.91
N LYS A 138 4.41 5.64 -17.64
CA LYS A 138 5.38 4.68 -17.09
C LYS A 138 6.51 5.38 -16.35
N HIS A 139 7.28 4.62 -15.58
CA HIS A 139 8.56 5.12 -15.05
C HIS A 139 9.54 5.37 -16.21
N ILE A 140 10.05 6.60 -16.31
CA ILE A 140 10.87 7.02 -17.48
C ILE A 140 12.31 6.52 -17.36
N MET A 141 12.86 6.44 -16.15
CA MET A 141 14.26 6.08 -15.88
C MET A 141 14.37 4.97 -14.81
N PRO A 142 13.74 3.80 -14.99
CA PRO A 142 13.73 2.75 -13.97
C PRO A 142 15.13 2.19 -13.69
N ASP A 143 16.02 2.18 -14.72
CA ASP A 143 17.36 1.59 -14.65
C ASP A 143 18.43 2.54 -14.06
N LYS A 144 18.05 3.75 -13.65
CA LYS A 144 19.00 4.74 -13.11
C LYS A 144 19.15 4.70 -11.58
N GLY A 145 18.48 3.78 -10.91
CA GLY A 145 18.57 3.62 -9.46
C GLY A 145 17.80 4.64 -8.63
N PHE A 146 16.97 5.48 -9.25
CA PHE A 146 16.09 6.42 -8.50
C PHE A 146 14.96 5.70 -7.77
N VAL A 147 14.54 4.56 -8.31
CA VAL A 147 13.50 3.69 -7.76
C VAL A 147 13.93 2.24 -7.92
N ASN A 148 13.40 1.35 -7.08
CA ASN A 148 13.59 -0.09 -7.23
C ASN A 148 12.25 -0.76 -7.53
N LEU A 149 12.13 -1.30 -8.74
CA LEU A 149 11.00 -2.08 -9.23
C LEU A 149 11.42 -3.52 -9.59
N SER A 150 12.71 -3.86 -9.38
CA SER A 150 13.23 -5.21 -9.64
C SER A 150 12.85 -6.17 -8.52
N ASP A 151 12.85 -5.70 -7.27
CA ASP A 151 12.34 -6.45 -6.13
C ASP A 151 10.83 -6.23 -6.03
N PRO A 152 10.03 -7.30 -5.98
CA PRO A 152 8.58 -7.19 -5.89
C PRO A 152 8.12 -6.37 -4.68
N ILE A 153 7.10 -5.55 -4.86
CA ILE A 153 6.43 -4.79 -3.81
C ILE A 153 5.03 -5.38 -3.61
N PRO A 154 4.83 -6.28 -2.64
CA PRO A 154 3.52 -6.86 -2.37
C PRO A 154 2.47 -5.78 -2.11
N LEU A 155 1.31 -5.91 -2.77
CA LEU A 155 0.18 -4.98 -2.65
C LEU A 155 -0.88 -5.54 -1.72
N TYR A 156 -1.15 -4.83 -0.62
CA TYR A 156 -2.23 -5.15 0.30
C TYR A 156 -3.36 -4.13 0.17
N VAL A 157 -4.57 -4.59 -0.19
CA VAL A 157 -5.71 -3.71 -0.43
C VAL A 157 -6.66 -3.73 0.76
N SER A 158 -6.92 -2.56 1.32
CA SER A 158 -7.83 -2.43 2.46
C SER A 158 -9.29 -2.44 2.04
N GLY A 159 -10.09 -3.29 2.70
CA GLY A 159 -11.52 -3.40 2.45
C GLY A 159 -12.29 -3.93 3.64
N PHE A 160 -13.50 -3.40 3.85
CA PHE A 160 -14.42 -3.81 4.92
C PHE A 160 -15.73 -4.39 4.38
N GLY A 161 -16.15 -4.00 3.20
CA GLY A 161 -17.38 -4.46 2.56
C GLY A 161 -17.12 -5.37 1.35
N PRO A 162 -18.14 -6.09 0.87
CA PRO A 162 -18.00 -7.07 -0.21
C PRO A 162 -17.33 -6.50 -1.48
N LYS A 163 -17.69 -5.28 -1.87
CA LYS A 163 -17.10 -4.64 -3.07
C LYS A 163 -15.62 -4.35 -2.91
N SER A 164 -15.18 -3.81 -1.76
CA SER A 164 -13.77 -3.52 -1.52
C SER A 164 -12.96 -4.79 -1.29
N LEU A 165 -13.53 -5.82 -0.67
CA LEU A 165 -12.91 -7.15 -0.56
C LEU A 165 -12.76 -7.83 -1.92
N GLY A 166 -13.75 -7.65 -2.82
CA GLY A 166 -13.64 -8.09 -4.22
C GLY A 166 -12.47 -7.42 -4.94
N LEU A 167 -12.23 -6.12 -4.71
CA LEU A 167 -11.04 -5.44 -5.26
C LEU A 167 -9.74 -5.98 -4.66
N ALA A 168 -9.71 -6.26 -3.37
CA ALA A 168 -8.55 -6.88 -2.73
C ALA A 168 -8.20 -8.23 -3.36
N GLY A 169 -9.21 -9.07 -3.62
CA GLY A 169 -9.01 -10.35 -4.30
C GLY A 169 -8.62 -10.22 -5.78
N LYS A 170 -9.04 -9.15 -6.45
CA LYS A 170 -8.76 -8.94 -7.88
C LYS A 170 -7.38 -8.33 -8.16
N TYR A 171 -6.92 -7.43 -7.30
CA TYR A 171 -5.75 -6.60 -7.56
C TYR A 171 -4.62 -6.77 -6.54
N GLY A 172 -4.90 -7.28 -5.33
CA GLY A 172 -3.93 -7.36 -4.25
C GLY A 172 -3.34 -8.74 -4.05
N ASP A 173 -2.15 -8.78 -3.48
CA ASP A 173 -1.52 -10.00 -2.97
C ASP A 173 -2.13 -10.40 -1.61
N GLY A 174 -2.86 -9.48 -0.97
CA GLY A 174 -3.57 -9.70 0.27
C GLY A 174 -4.57 -8.59 0.60
N ALA A 175 -5.38 -8.84 1.63
CA ALA A 175 -6.38 -7.90 2.12
C ALA A 175 -5.99 -7.36 3.51
N VAL A 176 -6.15 -6.04 3.71
CA VAL A 176 -6.04 -5.40 5.03
C VAL A 176 -7.44 -5.26 5.62
N LEU A 177 -7.66 -5.94 6.72
CA LEU A 177 -8.94 -5.98 7.43
C LEU A 177 -8.77 -5.37 8.82
N GLY A 178 -9.55 -4.36 9.16
CA GLY A 178 -9.64 -3.81 10.52
C GLY A 178 -10.64 -4.60 11.38
N ILE A 179 -10.55 -5.93 11.36
CA ILE A 179 -11.48 -6.84 12.02
C ILE A 179 -10.70 -7.62 13.08
N THR A 180 -11.25 -7.65 14.29
CA THR A 180 -10.69 -8.42 15.42
C THR A 180 -11.43 -9.72 15.68
N ASP A 181 -12.63 -9.89 15.11
CA ASP A 181 -13.44 -11.09 15.26
C ASP A 181 -13.03 -12.17 14.25
N PRO A 182 -12.57 -13.36 14.71
CA PRO A 182 -12.21 -14.48 13.84
C PRO A 182 -13.34 -14.96 12.93
N GLN A 183 -14.60 -14.86 13.36
CA GLN A 183 -15.75 -15.28 12.56
C GLN A 183 -15.97 -14.32 11.39
N ALA A 184 -15.81 -13.01 11.60
CA ALA A 184 -15.88 -12.01 10.55
C ALA A 184 -14.75 -12.16 9.53
N ILE A 185 -13.54 -12.55 9.96
CA ILE A 185 -12.42 -12.86 9.07
C ILE A 185 -12.75 -14.06 8.19
N THR A 186 -13.35 -15.12 8.76
CA THR A 186 -13.78 -16.31 8.02
C THR A 186 -14.82 -15.94 6.95
N GLY A 187 -15.77 -15.06 7.27
CA GLY A 187 -16.76 -14.56 6.32
C GLY A 187 -16.20 -13.66 5.20
N ALA A 188 -15.11 -12.95 5.46
CA ALA A 188 -14.45 -12.10 4.46
C ALA A 188 -13.64 -12.90 3.44
N ARG A 189 -13.12 -14.06 3.83
CA ARG A 189 -12.25 -14.92 3.03
C ARG A 189 -12.87 -15.38 1.69
N PRO A 190 -14.11 -15.89 1.62
CA PRO A 190 -14.72 -16.28 0.36
C PRO A 190 -14.85 -15.14 -0.64
N VAL A 191 -15.12 -13.92 -0.18
CA VAL A 191 -15.32 -12.75 -1.03
C VAL A 191 -14.01 -12.33 -1.72
N SER A 192 -12.88 -12.38 -1.01
CA SER A 192 -11.57 -12.10 -1.60
C SER A 192 -11.10 -13.22 -2.51
N TYR A 193 -11.33 -14.49 -2.15
CA TYR A 193 -10.89 -15.66 -2.93
C TYR A 193 -11.66 -15.91 -4.22
N THR A 194 -12.92 -15.49 -4.34
CA THR A 194 -13.71 -15.66 -5.57
C THR A 194 -13.14 -14.89 -6.77
N HIS A 195 -12.21 -13.97 -6.54
CA HIS A 195 -11.56 -13.17 -7.58
C HIS A 195 -10.08 -13.48 -7.75
N LEU A 196 -9.49 -14.33 -6.91
CA LEU A 196 -8.14 -14.85 -7.09
C LEU A 196 -8.18 -15.99 -8.10
N THR A 197 -8.03 -15.69 -9.38
CA THR A 197 -7.54 -16.68 -10.33
C THR A 197 -6.06 -16.88 -10.00
N LEU A 198 -5.75 -18.00 -9.35
CA LEU A 198 -4.36 -18.44 -9.21
C LEU A 198 -3.76 -18.50 -10.61
N PRO A 199 -2.59 -17.90 -10.87
CA PRO A 199 -1.87 -18.16 -12.10
C PRO A 199 -1.57 -19.67 -12.09
N THR A 200 -2.20 -20.39 -13.00
CA THR A 200 -1.79 -21.76 -13.32
C THR A 200 -0.37 -21.65 -13.83
N LYS A 201 0.60 -22.01 -12.98
CA LYS A 201 1.94 -22.27 -13.46
C LYS A 201 1.85 -23.42 -14.46
N ALA A 202 2.05 -23.08 -15.74
CA ALA A 202 2.41 -24.06 -16.76
C ALA A 202 3.86 -24.48 -16.56
#